data_c6b4d47245450ed4853c9a9bf7966868
#
_entry.id   c6b4d47245450ed4853c9a9bf7966868
#
_cell.length_a   1.000
_cell.length_b   1.000
_cell.length_c   1.000
_cell.angle_alpha   90.00
_cell.angle_beta   90.00
_cell.angle_gamma   90.00
#
_symmetry.space_group_name_H-M   'P 1'
#
loop_
_entity.id
_entity.type
_entity.pdbx_description
1 polymer ?
#
loop_
_entity_poly.entity_id
_entity_poly.type
_entity_poly.pdbx_seq_one_letter_code
_entity_poly.pdbx_strand_id
1 'polypeptide(L)'
;MTVEDVKVLSLNPGPLVLVVDDEARPRSIITRMVGSLGYQARSCHGGRAALAFLKAHPREVRLLLADLGMPQMDGGELAERAKDLDPRLIAVLMADPADPHLQDLLSGYAGFPFVPKPVSFADLAEKLERLLGIPAAPTTSPPSMDPPRSRRRRSSGQHSV
;
A
#
# COMPACT_ATOMS: atom_id res chain seq x y z
N MET A 1 -5.85 -5.03 -32.03
CA MET A 1 -6.15 -4.19 -30.86
C MET A 1 -6.30 -2.75 -31.31
N THR A 2 -7.49 -2.23 -31.20
CA THR A 2 -7.75 -0.82 -31.49
C THR A 2 -7.52 0.02 -30.26
N VAL A 3 -7.34 1.32 -30.38
CA VAL A 3 -7.12 2.26 -29.27
C VAL A 3 -8.28 2.21 -28.26
N GLU A 4 -9.47 1.81 -28.68
CA GLU A 4 -10.63 1.62 -27.83
C GLU A 4 -10.51 0.41 -26.90
N ASP A 5 -9.88 -0.68 -27.33
CA ASP A 5 -9.66 -1.87 -26.50
C ASP A 5 -8.69 -1.59 -25.34
N VAL A 6 -7.68 -0.73 -25.57
CA VAL A 6 -6.76 -0.29 -24.52
C VAL A 6 -7.46 0.59 -23.51
N LYS A 7 -8.42 1.39 -23.92
CA LYS A 7 -9.18 2.28 -23.04
C LYS A 7 -10.18 1.51 -22.18
N VAL A 8 -10.75 0.43 -22.70
CA VAL A 8 -11.67 -0.44 -21.95
C VAL A 8 -10.91 -1.23 -20.87
N LEU A 9 -9.68 -1.68 -21.13
CA LEU A 9 -8.81 -2.31 -20.12
C LEU A 9 -8.41 -1.35 -19.00
N SER A 10 -8.38 -0.05 -19.28
CA SER A 10 -8.09 1.01 -18.31
C SER A 10 -9.31 1.44 -17.47
N LEU A 11 -10.52 1.03 -17.89
CA LEU A 11 -11.79 1.47 -17.29
C LEU A 11 -12.28 0.57 -16.15
N ASN A 12 -11.58 -0.52 -15.85
CA ASN A 12 -11.92 -1.38 -14.72
C ASN A 12 -10.75 -1.37 -13.71
N PRO A 13 -10.60 -0.29 -12.95
CA PRO A 13 -9.59 -0.22 -11.92
C PRO A 13 -9.88 -1.32 -10.90
N GLY A 14 -8.83 -2.01 -10.44
CA GLY A 14 -8.94 -3.03 -9.41
C GLY A 14 -9.60 -2.52 -8.13
N PRO A 15 -9.82 -3.39 -7.15
CA PRO A 15 -10.38 -3.00 -5.86
C PRO A 15 -9.55 -1.91 -5.17
N LEU A 16 -10.20 -1.05 -4.42
CA LEU A 16 -9.54 0.02 -3.68
C LEU A 16 -8.98 -0.50 -2.36
N VAL A 17 -7.68 -0.32 -2.18
CA VAL A 17 -6.94 -0.59 -0.96
C VAL A 17 -6.58 0.73 -0.30
N LEU A 18 -6.93 0.88 0.97
CA LEU A 18 -6.57 2.03 1.79
C LEU A 18 -5.36 1.69 2.65
N VAL A 19 -4.25 2.37 2.43
CA VAL A 19 -3.00 2.20 3.19
C VAL A 19 -2.92 3.25 4.28
N VAL A 20 -2.78 2.82 5.54
CA VAL A 20 -2.72 3.72 6.69
C VAL A 20 -1.45 3.47 7.48
N ASP A 21 -0.61 4.48 7.56
CA ASP A 21 0.65 4.48 8.29
C ASP A 21 0.99 5.92 8.66
N ASP A 22 1.38 6.17 9.89
CA ASP A 22 1.75 7.51 10.37
C ASP A 22 3.10 7.99 9.82
N GLU A 23 3.96 7.06 9.42
CA GLU A 23 5.25 7.38 8.79
C GLU A 23 5.11 7.54 7.27
N ALA A 24 5.47 8.73 6.77
CA ALA A 24 5.30 9.08 5.37
C ALA A 24 6.07 8.18 4.40
N ARG A 25 7.27 7.75 4.77
CA ARG A 25 8.14 6.95 3.90
C ARG A 25 7.62 5.52 3.71
N PRO A 26 7.36 4.72 4.74
CA PRO A 26 6.74 3.41 4.58
C PRO A 26 5.39 3.50 3.88
N ARG A 27 4.54 4.46 4.24
CA ARG A 27 3.24 4.69 3.62
C ARG A 27 3.35 4.88 2.11
N SER A 28 4.27 5.71 1.66
CA SER A 28 4.50 5.98 0.23
C SER A 28 4.97 4.73 -0.51
N ILE A 29 5.91 3.99 0.06
CA ILE A 29 6.45 2.77 -0.53
C ILE A 29 5.35 1.70 -0.68
N ILE A 30 4.59 1.46 0.37
CA ILE A 30 3.53 0.45 0.38
C ILE A 30 2.40 0.83 -0.60
N THR A 31 2.03 2.11 -0.63
CA THR A 31 1.02 2.60 -1.57
C THR A 31 1.44 2.37 -3.03
N ARG A 32 2.70 2.58 -3.35
CA ARG A 32 3.25 2.28 -4.68
C ARG A 32 3.24 0.78 -4.99
N MET A 33 3.60 -0.05 -4.03
CA MET A 33 3.55 -1.50 -4.19
C MET A 33 2.13 -1.96 -4.52
N VAL A 34 1.13 -1.48 -3.80
CA VAL A 34 -0.28 -1.78 -4.04
C VAL A 34 -0.71 -1.39 -5.45
N GLY A 35 -0.35 -0.17 -5.88
CA GLY A 35 -0.64 0.30 -7.23
C GLY A 35 0.03 -0.54 -8.32
N SER A 36 1.29 -0.95 -8.10
CA SER A 36 2.04 -1.81 -9.03
C SER A 36 1.44 -3.20 -9.18
N LEU A 37 0.69 -3.66 -8.19
CA LEU A 37 -0.01 -4.95 -8.23
C LEU A 37 -1.35 -4.89 -8.98
N GLY A 38 -1.76 -3.72 -9.48
CA GLY A 38 -2.99 -3.54 -10.24
C GLY A 38 -4.21 -3.13 -9.41
N TYR A 39 -4.03 -2.85 -8.13
CA TYR A 39 -5.10 -2.34 -7.26
C TYR A 39 -5.12 -0.81 -7.26
N GLN A 40 -6.30 -0.24 -7.00
CA GLN A 40 -6.36 1.17 -6.66
C GLN A 40 -5.78 1.37 -5.25
N ALA A 41 -4.99 2.40 -5.07
CA ALA A 41 -4.38 2.72 -3.79
C ALA A 41 -4.70 4.15 -3.36
N ARG A 42 -5.12 4.29 -2.11
CA ARG A 42 -5.22 5.56 -1.39
C ARG A 42 -4.48 5.42 -0.09
N SER A 43 -4.02 6.53 0.46
CA SER A 43 -3.30 6.49 1.72
C SER A 43 -3.75 7.58 2.69
N CYS A 44 -3.69 7.26 3.97
CA CYS A 44 -3.97 8.17 5.08
C CYS A 44 -2.83 8.11 6.10
N HIS A 45 -2.59 9.21 6.79
CA HIS A 45 -1.49 9.33 7.75
C HIS A 45 -1.85 8.92 9.19
N GLY A 46 -3.05 8.41 9.43
CA GLY A 46 -3.48 7.96 10.74
C GLY A 46 -4.92 7.49 10.78
N GLY A 47 -5.32 6.95 11.92
CA GLY A 47 -6.63 6.33 12.10
C GLY A 47 -7.81 7.28 11.92
N ARG A 48 -7.70 8.52 12.42
CA ARG A 48 -8.77 9.51 12.27
C ARG A 48 -9.02 9.88 10.80
N ALA A 49 -7.94 10.12 10.06
CA ALA A 49 -8.03 10.42 8.64
C ALA A 49 -8.62 9.25 7.86
N ALA A 50 -8.23 8.03 8.21
CA ALA A 50 -8.76 6.81 7.59
C ALA A 50 -10.27 6.64 7.87
N LEU A 51 -10.72 6.82 9.10
CA LEU A 51 -12.14 6.74 9.43
C LEU A 51 -12.98 7.82 8.73
N ALA A 52 -12.45 9.04 8.63
CA ALA A 52 -13.10 10.12 7.89
C ALA A 52 -13.23 9.76 6.40
N PHE A 53 -12.17 9.19 5.81
CA PHE A 53 -12.21 8.71 4.43
C PHE A 53 -13.24 7.60 4.23
N LEU A 54 -13.28 6.60 5.12
CA LEU A 54 -14.25 5.50 5.04
C LEU A 54 -15.69 5.97 5.15
N LYS A 55 -15.96 6.96 6.00
CA LYS A 55 -17.30 7.55 6.14
C LYS A 55 -17.71 8.35 4.91
N ALA A 56 -16.77 9.06 4.28
CA ALA A 56 -17.02 9.85 3.08
C ALA A 56 -17.17 8.97 1.82
N HIS A 57 -16.60 7.76 1.83
CA HIS A 57 -16.57 6.82 0.72
C HIS A 57 -17.14 5.45 1.11
N PRO A 58 -18.43 5.39 1.49
CA PRO A 58 -19.02 4.15 1.99
C PRO A 58 -18.97 3.05 0.92
N ARG A 59 -18.51 1.87 1.32
CA ARG A 59 -18.40 0.67 0.48
C ARG A 59 -17.41 0.75 -0.68
N GLU A 60 -16.64 1.81 -0.81
CA GLU A 60 -15.63 1.93 -1.87
C GLU A 60 -14.33 1.20 -1.53
N VAL A 61 -13.93 1.19 -0.26
CA VAL A 61 -12.73 0.50 0.19
C VAL A 61 -13.02 -0.99 0.38
N ARG A 62 -12.26 -1.83 -0.30
CA ARG A 62 -12.37 -3.28 -0.18
C ARG A 62 -11.43 -3.86 0.87
N LEU A 63 -10.26 -3.27 1.01
CA LEU A 63 -9.24 -3.71 1.96
C LEU A 63 -8.57 -2.51 2.63
N LEU A 64 -8.45 -2.59 3.94
CA LEU A 64 -7.70 -1.68 4.78
C LEU A 64 -6.37 -2.34 5.15
N LEU A 65 -5.28 -1.66 4.90
CA LEU A 65 -3.93 -2.09 5.28
C LEU A 65 -3.39 -1.08 6.29
N ALA A 66 -3.37 -1.44 7.56
CA ALA A 66 -3.12 -0.52 8.66
C ALA A 66 -1.87 -0.90 9.47
N ASP A 67 -0.99 0.07 9.69
CA ASP A 67 0.13 -0.08 10.62
C ASP A 67 -0.39 -0.23 12.06
N LEU A 68 0.03 -1.29 12.74
CA LEU A 68 -0.37 -1.56 14.11
C LEU A 68 0.18 -0.52 15.10
N GLY A 69 1.40 -0.05 14.89
CA GLY A 69 2.15 0.80 15.83
C GLY A 69 1.87 2.30 15.73
N MET A 70 0.71 2.73 15.27
CA MET A 70 0.39 4.15 15.16
C MET A 70 0.06 4.80 16.51
N PRO A 71 0.42 6.09 16.71
CA PRO A 71 0.02 6.84 17.89
C PRO A 71 -1.48 7.16 17.90
N GLN A 72 -2.04 7.41 19.07
CA GLN A 72 -3.43 7.80 19.35
C GLN A 72 -4.46 6.70 19.04
N MET A 73 -4.39 6.08 17.89
CA MET A 73 -5.24 4.96 17.48
C MET A 73 -4.36 3.94 16.78
N ASP A 74 -4.18 2.77 17.37
CA ASP A 74 -3.42 1.70 16.73
C ASP A 74 -4.19 1.08 15.54
N GLY A 75 -3.47 0.30 14.73
CA GLY A 75 -4.08 -0.29 13.53
C GLY A 75 -5.17 -1.31 13.84
N GLY A 76 -5.11 -1.97 14.99
CA GLY A 76 -6.14 -2.92 15.42
C GLY A 76 -7.44 -2.23 15.80
N GLU A 77 -7.37 -1.16 16.57
CA GLU A 77 -8.53 -0.32 16.88
C GLU A 77 -9.16 0.27 15.62
N LEU A 78 -8.32 0.77 14.70
CA LEU A 78 -8.81 1.24 13.42
C LEU A 78 -9.52 0.14 12.63
N ALA A 79 -8.96 -1.07 12.59
CA ALA A 79 -9.55 -2.21 11.90
C ALA A 79 -10.93 -2.58 12.47
N GLU A 80 -11.07 -2.62 13.78
CA GLU A 80 -12.35 -2.89 14.45
C GLU A 80 -13.41 -1.82 14.09
N ARG A 81 -13.05 -0.55 14.21
CA ARG A 81 -13.95 0.56 13.86
C ARG A 81 -14.31 0.59 12.39
N ALA A 82 -13.37 0.26 11.51
CA ALA A 82 -13.62 0.17 10.08
C ALA A 82 -14.62 -0.94 9.74
N LYS A 83 -14.50 -2.09 10.40
CA LYS A 83 -15.44 -3.21 10.22
C LYS A 83 -16.82 -2.91 10.79
N ASP A 84 -16.91 -2.08 11.81
CA ASP A 84 -18.21 -1.59 12.30
C ASP A 84 -18.91 -0.70 11.27
N LEU A 85 -18.13 0.10 10.52
CA LEU A 85 -18.66 0.92 9.43
C LEU A 85 -19.06 0.09 8.20
N ASP A 86 -18.28 -0.90 7.85
CA ASP A 86 -18.57 -1.83 6.74
C ASP A 86 -18.07 -3.24 7.10
N PRO A 87 -18.97 -4.14 7.52
CA PRO A 87 -18.61 -5.52 7.87
C PRO A 87 -17.96 -6.33 6.75
N ARG A 88 -18.11 -5.90 5.50
CA ARG A 88 -17.52 -6.56 4.33
C ARG A 88 -16.09 -6.12 4.03
N LEU A 89 -15.63 -5.04 4.65
CA LEU A 89 -14.27 -4.56 4.51
C LEU A 89 -13.31 -5.60 5.10
N ILE A 90 -12.25 -5.89 4.36
CA ILE A 90 -11.17 -6.74 4.82
C ILE A 90 -10.12 -5.87 5.48
N ALA A 91 -9.75 -6.16 6.72
CA ALA A 91 -8.70 -5.44 7.43
C ALA A 91 -7.47 -6.32 7.60
N VAL A 92 -6.31 -5.77 7.24
CA VAL A 92 -4.99 -6.40 7.37
C VAL A 92 -4.10 -5.48 8.18
N LEU A 93 -3.42 -6.03 9.18
CA LEU A 93 -2.49 -5.28 10.02
C LEU A 93 -1.06 -5.41 9.48
N MET A 94 -0.27 -4.37 9.64
CA MET A 94 1.17 -4.39 9.38
C MET A 94 1.89 -4.25 10.73
N ALA A 95 2.80 -5.16 11.03
CA ALA A 95 3.52 -5.16 12.29
C ALA A 95 4.92 -5.74 12.15
N ASP A 96 5.87 -5.23 12.95
CA ASP A 96 7.17 -5.85 13.11
C ASP A 96 7.07 -6.98 14.14
N PRO A 97 7.17 -8.26 13.74
CA PRO A 97 7.05 -9.38 14.65
C PRO A 97 8.22 -9.46 15.66
N ALA A 98 9.32 -8.75 15.43
CA ALA A 98 10.45 -8.69 16.34
C ALA A 98 10.29 -7.65 17.45
N ASP A 99 9.32 -6.73 17.34
CA ASP A 99 9.04 -5.74 18.37
C ASP A 99 8.17 -6.35 19.48
N PRO A 100 8.71 -6.53 20.71
CA PRO A 100 7.96 -7.14 21.81
C PRO A 100 6.69 -6.37 22.19
N HIS A 101 6.71 -5.05 22.06
CA HIS A 101 5.55 -4.20 22.35
C HIS A 101 4.41 -4.44 21.36
N LEU A 102 4.75 -4.60 20.08
CA LEU A 102 3.76 -4.91 19.05
C LEU A 102 3.28 -6.35 19.09
N GLN A 103 4.05 -7.28 19.65
CA GLN A 103 3.60 -8.67 19.84
C GLN A 103 2.40 -8.75 20.79
N ASP A 104 2.42 -8.00 21.86
CA ASP A 104 1.30 -7.96 22.82
C ASP A 104 0.05 -7.38 22.18
N LEU A 105 0.19 -6.30 21.41
CA LEU A 105 -0.92 -5.72 20.64
C LEU A 105 -1.45 -6.71 19.59
N LEU A 106 -0.56 -7.34 18.85
CA LEU A 106 -0.94 -8.30 17.81
C LEU A 106 -1.71 -9.50 18.38
N SER A 107 -1.38 -9.96 19.58
CA SER A 107 -2.10 -11.01 20.29
C SER A 107 -3.54 -10.60 20.60
N GLY A 108 -3.78 -9.32 20.90
CA GLY A 108 -5.12 -8.77 21.14
C GLY A 108 -5.98 -8.71 19.86
N TYR A 109 -5.37 -8.76 18.70
CA TYR A 109 -6.02 -8.68 17.39
C TYR A 109 -5.80 -9.93 16.53
N ALA A 110 -5.71 -11.09 17.16
CA ALA A 110 -5.42 -12.36 16.49
C ALA A 110 -6.43 -12.76 15.41
N GLY A 111 -7.63 -12.16 15.42
CA GLY A 111 -8.63 -12.39 14.39
C GLY A 111 -8.36 -11.70 13.06
N PHE A 112 -7.39 -10.78 13.01
CA PHE A 112 -7.03 -10.08 11.78
C PHE A 112 -5.78 -10.72 11.14
N PRO A 113 -5.77 -10.88 9.81
CA PRO A 113 -4.54 -11.23 9.11
C PRO A 113 -3.52 -10.10 9.22
N PHE A 114 -2.23 -10.44 9.16
CA PHE A 114 -1.18 -9.42 9.20
C PHE A 114 -0.09 -9.68 8.16
N VAL A 115 0.64 -8.63 7.84
CA VAL A 115 1.83 -8.65 7.00
C VAL A 115 3.02 -8.16 7.84
N PRO A 116 4.14 -8.89 7.86
CA PRO A 116 5.30 -8.47 8.64
C PRO A 116 5.96 -7.22 8.05
N LYS A 117 6.46 -6.35 8.93
CA LYS A 117 7.29 -5.21 8.55
C LYS A 117 8.79 -5.58 8.69
N PRO A 118 9.65 -5.11 7.81
CA PRO A 118 9.37 -4.30 6.61
C PRO A 118 8.58 -5.09 5.56
N VAL A 119 7.57 -4.44 4.98
CA VAL A 119 6.67 -5.11 4.04
C VAL A 119 7.43 -5.42 2.75
N SER A 120 7.53 -6.70 2.40
CA SER A 120 8.09 -7.13 1.12
C SER A 120 7.01 -7.13 0.03
N PHE A 121 7.43 -6.88 -1.20
CA PHE A 121 6.53 -6.92 -2.35
C PHE A 121 5.89 -8.30 -2.52
N ALA A 122 6.66 -9.38 -2.32
CA ALA A 122 6.15 -10.75 -2.45
C ALA A 122 5.09 -11.08 -1.38
N ASP A 123 5.32 -10.71 -0.13
CA ASP A 123 4.36 -10.95 0.95
C ASP A 123 3.06 -10.16 0.74
N LEU A 124 3.19 -8.92 0.32
CA LEU A 124 2.04 -8.07 0.03
C LEU A 124 1.23 -8.62 -1.15
N ALA A 125 1.89 -9.01 -2.24
CA ALA A 125 1.24 -9.59 -3.42
C ALA A 125 0.47 -10.85 -3.06
N GLU A 126 1.09 -11.78 -2.34
CA GLU A 126 0.45 -13.02 -1.90
C GLU A 126 -0.77 -12.74 -1.02
N LYS A 127 -0.65 -11.83 -0.07
CA LYS A 127 -1.73 -11.49 0.86
C LYS A 127 -2.92 -10.85 0.15
N LEU A 128 -2.67 -9.86 -0.71
CA LEU A 128 -3.73 -9.19 -1.46
C LEU A 128 -4.43 -10.14 -2.43
N GLU A 129 -3.67 -10.95 -3.15
CA GLU A 129 -4.23 -11.95 -4.07
C GLU A 129 -5.14 -12.95 -3.34
N ARG A 130 -4.69 -13.46 -2.21
CA ARG A 130 -5.44 -14.41 -1.39
C ARG A 130 -6.74 -13.82 -0.85
N LEU A 131 -6.69 -12.59 -0.34
CA LEU A 131 -7.82 -11.96 0.34
C LEU A 131 -8.83 -11.33 -0.62
N LEU A 132 -8.37 -10.78 -1.73
CA LEU A 132 -9.22 -10.13 -2.73
C LEU A 132 -9.65 -11.07 -3.86
N GLY A 133 -9.02 -12.25 -3.98
CA GLY A 133 -9.33 -13.25 -5.01
C GLY A 133 -9.01 -12.78 -6.43
N ILE A 134 -8.19 -11.75 -6.58
CA ILE A 134 -7.80 -11.15 -7.86
C ILE A 134 -6.30 -11.38 -8.03
N PRO A 135 -5.88 -12.07 -9.10
CA PRO A 135 -4.47 -12.24 -9.37
C PRO A 135 -3.81 -10.88 -9.59
N ALA A 136 -2.64 -10.69 -8.99
CA ALA A 136 -1.82 -9.52 -9.23
C ALA A 136 -1.55 -9.36 -10.74
N ALA A 137 -1.60 -8.14 -11.25
CA ALA A 137 -1.21 -7.88 -12.62
C ALA A 137 0.23 -8.36 -12.84
N PRO A 138 0.56 -8.95 -14.00
CA PRO A 138 1.92 -9.38 -14.29
C PRO A 138 2.86 -8.18 -14.12
N THR A 139 3.80 -8.33 -13.22
CA THR A 139 4.78 -7.29 -12.91
C THR A 139 5.60 -6.97 -14.14
N THR A 140 5.39 -5.82 -14.72
CA THR A 140 6.47 -5.16 -15.43
C THR A 140 7.56 -4.90 -14.39
N SER A 141 8.75 -5.38 -14.65
CA SER A 141 9.93 -5.32 -13.79
C SER A 141 9.98 -4.05 -12.93
N PRO A 142 10.46 -4.15 -11.69
CA PRO A 142 10.59 -2.97 -10.84
C PRO A 142 11.33 -1.87 -11.62
N PRO A 143 10.96 -0.61 -11.43
CA PRO A 143 11.68 0.48 -12.08
C PRO A 143 13.16 0.34 -11.70
N SER A 144 14.00 0.13 -12.70
CA SER A 144 15.44 0.06 -12.50
C SER A 144 15.87 1.37 -11.85
N MET A 145 16.41 1.28 -10.66
CA MET A 145 17.06 2.42 -10.01
C MET A 145 18.42 2.60 -10.71
N ASP A 146 18.39 3.08 -11.95
CA ASP A 146 19.60 3.57 -12.58
C ASP A 146 20.00 4.87 -11.86
N PRO A 147 21.24 4.94 -11.35
CA PRO A 147 21.74 6.19 -10.80
C PRO A 147 21.78 7.24 -11.91
N PRO A 148 21.53 8.51 -11.59
CA PRO A 148 21.55 9.56 -12.60
C PRO A 148 22.88 9.56 -13.32
N ARG A 149 22.83 9.40 -14.63
CA ARG A 149 24.03 9.48 -15.48
C ARG A 149 24.69 10.84 -15.26
N SER A 150 25.87 10.82 -14.68
CA SER A 150 26.70 12.00 -14.56
C SER A 150 26.92 12.60 -15.96
N ARG A 151 26.44 13.82 -16.16
CA ARG A 151 26.75 14.58 -17.37
C ARG A 151 28.26 14.72 -17.44
N ARG A 152 28.90 13.99 -18.32
CA ARG A 152 30.28 14.28 -18.72
C ARG A 152 30.29 15.70 -19.29
N ARG A 153 30.92 16.60 -18.58
CA ARG A 153 31.30 17.90 -19.13
C ARG A 153 32.23 17.65 -20.34
N ARG A 154 31.75 18.04 -21.51
CA ARG A 154 32.63 18.16 -22.66
C ARG A 154 33.54 19.36 -22.37
N SER A 155 34.80 19.10 -22.11
CA SER A 155 35.84 20.10 -22.16
C SER A 155 36.06 20.48 -23.63
N SER A 156 35.57 21.65 -24.01
CA SER A 156 35.95 22.28 -25.27
C SER A 156 37.39 22.75 -25.13
N GLY A 157 38.31 22.00 -25.73
CA GLY A 157 39.68 22.47 -25.94
C GLY A 157 39.68 23.61 -26.97
N GLN A 158 39.99 24.78 -26.53
CA GLN A 158 40.41 25.85 -27.43
C GLN A 158 41.90 25.64 -27.76
N HIS A 159 42.16 25.38 -29.01
CA HIS A 159 43.50 25.60 -29.57
C HIS A 159 43.52 27.00 -30.16
N SER A 160 44.26 27.88 -29.57
CA SER A 160 44.73 29.12 -30.19
C SER A 160 46.14 28.87 -30.74
N VAL A 161 46.30 29.21 -31.98
CA VAL A 161 47.61 29.49 -32.59
C VAL A 161 47.76 30.99 -32.60
#